data_c76f2ab3e0fce62b88276e6f1c3f4427
#
_entry.id   c76f2ab3e0fce62b88276e6f1c3f4427
#
_cell.length_a   1.000
_cell.length_b   1.000
_cell.length_c   1.000
_cell.angle_alpha   90.00
_cell.angle_beta   90.00
_cell.angle_gamma   90.00
#
_symmetry.space_group_name_H-M   'P 1'
#
loop_
_entity.id
_entity.type
_entity.pdbx_description
1 polymer ?
#
loop_
_entity_poly.entity_id
_entity_poly.type
_entity_poly.pdbx_seq_one_letter_code
_entity_poly.pdbx_strand_id
1 'polypeptide(L)'
;LPIPGDERNNYLPRMEFIPGTNQLFIQQMDRPQHTNKVWTATIGKNDLQNIFEDSDEAWVETNNQVKWLKGNKYFTWMSERDGWRHLYRVSADGKQMSLITKGNFDVIQQVGLDEKSGYVYFIASPDNATQRYLYRAKLFGNGKCELVSDANLKGQHSYNMSPTCTWAVHTFSNAQTVPQTNMQSFPSGKTVKVLVDNSKAQQEFDEMGLQAKEFVKVKSGELMLDAWMIKPFNFDASKKYPVIIDVYGEPANATVQDVWSSSAWHQYLASLGYIIVSIEN
;
A
#
# COMPACT_ATOMS: atom_id res chain seq x y z
N LEU A 1 28.18 18.85 -3.79
CA LEU A 1 28.54 17.50 -3.33
C LEU A 1 28.55 16.58 -4.56
N PRO A 2 29.73 16.11 -5.03
CA PRO A 2 29.80 15.18 -6.17
C PRO A 2 29.33 13.79 -5.71
N ILE A 3 28.23 13.31 -6.28
CA ILE A 3 27.76 11.92 -6.09
C ILE A 3 28.44 11.08 -7.18
N PRO A 4 29.06 9.93 -6.84
CA PRO A 4 29.72 9.06 -7.82
C PRO A 4 28.75 8.50 -8.86
N GLY A 5 29.23 8.32 -10.09
CA GLY A 5 28.49 7.68 -11.17
C GLY A 5 28.39 8.57 -12.41
N ASP A 6 27.88 8.00 -13.49
CA ASP A 6 27.62 8.70 -14.75
C ASP A 6 26.25 9.40 -14.67
N GLU A 7 26.21 10.70 -14.79
CA GLU A 7 24.99 11.54 -14.74
C GLU A 7 23.89 11.10 -15.73
N ARG A 8 24.26 10.44 -16.82
CA ARG A 8 23.32 9.93 -17.84
C ARG A 8 22.69 8.58 -17.46
N ASN A 9 23.32 7.86 -16.53
CA ASN A 9 22.96 6.49 -16.15
C ASN A 9 22.52 6.37 -14.68
N ASN A 10 22.30 7.51 -14.02
CA ASN A 10 21.82 7.53 -12.63
C ASN A 10 20.68 8.52 -12.46
N TYR A 11 19.79 8.21 -11.53
CA TYR A 11 18.77 9.09 -11.02
C TYR A 11 19.04 9.44 -9.56
N LEU A 12 18.69 10.65 -9.16
CA LEU A 12 18.60 11.07 -7.74
C LEU A 12 17.12 11.31 -7.41
N PRO A 13 16.34 10.25 -7.24
CA PRO A 13 14.91 10.37 -7.12
C PRO A 13 14.48 10.99 -5.80
N ARG A 14 15.34 10.90 -4.78
CA ARG A 14 15.00 11.44 -3.46
C ARG A 14 16.21 11.95 -2.70
N MET A 15 16.01 13.11 -2.10
CA MET A 15 16.95 13.73 -1.17
C MET A 15 16.16 14.39 -0.03
N GLU A 16 16.54 14.14 1.21
CA GLU A 16 15.89 14.74 2.38
C GLU A 16 16.92 14.98 3.51
N PHE A 17 16.60 15.87 4.42
CA PHE A 17 17.40 16.04 5.63
C PHE A 17 17.10 14.93 6.64
N ILE A 18 18.12 14.41 7.29
CA ILE A 18 17.96 13.61 8.50
C ILE A 18 17.40 14.54 9.59
N PRO A 19 16.27 14.22 10.22
CA PRO A 19 15.56 15.14 11.11
C PRO A 19 16.44 15.76 12.20
N GLY A 20 16.39 17.09 12.32
CA GLY A 20 17.14 17.84 13.35
C GLY A 20 18.66 17.87 13.15
N THR A 21 19.16 17.56 11.96
CA THR A 21 20.59 17.61 11.60
C THR A 21 20.84 18.44 10.34
N ASN A 22 22.12 18.67 10.02
CA ASN A 22 22.55 19.21 8.73
C ASN A 22 23.06 18.12 7.77
N GLN A 23 22.65 16.87 8.00
CA GLN A 23 22.98 15.74 7.13
C GLN A 23 21.86 15.48 6.12
N LEU A 24 22.28 15.15 4.91
CA LEU A 24 21.43 14.69 3.83
C LEU A 24 21.36 13.17 3.82
N PHE A 25 20.20 12.65 3.48
CA PHE A 25 19.92 11.26 3.14
C PHE A 25 19.48 11.24 1.67
N ILE A 26 20.23 10.53 0.82
CA ILE A 26 20.10 10.63 -0.62
C ILE A 26 19.92 9.21 -1.18
N GLN A 27 18.94 9.02 -2.06
CA GLN A 27 18.77 7.82 -2.84
C GLN A 27 19.31 8.05 -4.25
N GLN A 28 20.13 7.13 -4.73
CA GLN A 28 20.66 7.11 -6.09
C GLN A 28 20.34 5.78 -6.73
N MET A 29 19.64 5.82 -7.85
CA MET A 29 19.27 4.63 -8.62
C MET A 29 20.04 4.59 -9.93
N ASP A 30 20.43 3.41 -10.36
CA ASP A 30 20.90 3.20 -11.72
C ASP A 30 19.72 3.33 -12.72
N ARG A 31 20.03 3.60 -13.99
CA ARG A 31 19.01 3.83 -15.02
C ARG A 31 18.07 2.63 -15.24
N PRO A 32 18.52 1.36 -15.20
CA PRO A 32 17.64 0.19 -15.24
C PRO A 32 16.81 -0.02 -13.98
N GLN A 33 17.10 0.71 -12.89
CA GLN A 33 16.46 0.58 -11.58
C GLN A 33 16.62 -0.80 -10.95
N HIS A 34 17.80 -1.38 -11.11
CA HIS A 34 18.17 -2.62 -10.43
C HIS A 34 18.81 -2.37 -9.07
N THR A 35 19.30 -1.13 -8.85
CA THR A 35 19.96 -0.77 -7.60
C THR A 35 19.49 0.57 -7.08
N ASN A 36 19.34 0.70 -5.77
CA ASN A 36 19.11 1.93 -5.04
C ASN A 36 20.19 2.08 -3.96
N LYS A 37 21.19 2.92 -4.23
CA LYS A 37 22.26 3.25 -3.29
C LYS A 37 21.82 4.36 -2.36
N VAL A 38 22.01 4.14 -1.07
CA VAL A 38 21.65 5.11 -0.04
C VAL A 38 22.90 5.77 0.50
N TRP A 39 22.95 7.09 0.38
CA TRP A 39 24.08 7.92 0.76
C TRP A 39 23.71 8.84 1.91
N THR A 40 24.69 9.16 2.75
CA THR A 40 24.63 10.27 3.71
C THR A 40 25.75 11.24 3.46
N ALA A 41 25.49 12.52 3.73
CA ALA A 41 26.50 13.58 3.62
C ALA A 41 26.15 14.74 4.54
N THR A 42 27.15 15.42 5.10
CA THR A 42 26.97 16.64 5.89
C THR A 42 27.15 17.87 5.00
N ILE A 43 26.19 18.78 5.04
CA ILE A 43 26.29 20.03 4.28
C ILE A 43 27.55 20.80 4.68
N GLY A 44 28.30 21.25 3.66
CA GLY A 44 29.55 21.97 3.85
C GLY A 44 30.76 21.08 4.14
N LYS A 45 30.61 19.75 4.14
CA LYS A 45 31.70 18.80 4.28
C LYS A 45 31.84 17.93 3.04
N ASN A 46 33.02 17.32 2.87
CA ASN A 46 33.28 16.32 1.83
C ASN A 46 33.32 14.92 2.49
N ASP A 47 32.17 14.51 3.04
CA ASP A 47 32.01 13.28 3.82
C ASP A 47 30.90 12.37 3.28
N LEU A 48 30.68 12.39 1.96
CA LEU A 48 29.71 11.51 1.29
C LEU A 48 30.04 10.05 1.59
N GLN A 49 29.08 9.33 2.14
CA GLN A 49 29.22 7.93 2.51
C GLN A 49 28.03 7.12 1.97
N ASN A 50 28.31 6.04 1.23
CA ASN A 50 27.32 5.01 0.96
C ASN A 50 27.10 4.18 2.21
N ILE A 51 25.88 4.13 2.73
CA ILE A 51 25.54 3.41 3.95
C ILE A 51 24.97 2.02 3.68
N PHE A 52 24.23 1.83 2.60
CA PHE A 52 23.82 0.51 2.11
C PHE A 52 23.29 0.60 0.68
N GLU A 53 22.98 -0.57 0.11
CA GLU A 53 22.40 -0.74 -1.21
C GLU A 53 21.20 -1.69 -1.12
N ASP A 54 20.12 -1.34 -1.82
CA ASP A 54 19.00 -2.21 -2.10
C ASP A 54 19.05 -2.60 -3.58
N SER A 55 18.88 -3.88 -3.90
CA SER A 55 19.03 -4.36 -5.26
C SER A 55 18.09 -5.52 -5.56
N ASP A 56 17.64 -5.58 -6.81
CA ASP A 56 16.85 -6.66 -7.38
C ASP A 56 17.18 -6.81 -8.86
N GLU A 57 17.17 -8.02 -9.38
CA GLU A 57 17.48 -8.29 -10.80
C GLU A 57 16.39 -7.75 -11.74
N ALA A 58 15.15 -7.61 -11.26
CA ALA A 58 14.03 -7.12 -12.04
C ALA A 58 13.83 -5.61 -11.85
N TRP A 59 13.62 -5.16 -10.61
CA TRP A 59 13.24 -3.78 -10.34
C TRP A 59 13.37 -3.40 -8.86
N VAL A 60 13.85 -2.20 -8.57
CA VAL A 60 13.84 -1.59 -7.25
C VAL A 60 13.08 -0.27 -7.27
N GLU A 61 12.16 -0.09 -6.33
CA GLU A 61 11.39 1.15 -6.18
C GLU A 61 12.12 2.22 -5.37
N THR A 62 11.83 3.49 -5.69
CA THR A 62 12.22 4.60 -4.81
C THR A 62 11.48 4.51 -3.48
N ASN A 63 12.19 4.55 -2.37
CA ASN A 63 11.57 4.52 -1.07
C ASN A 63 11.13 5.91 -0.60
N ASN A 64 9.82 6.17 -0.72
CA ASN A 64 9.19 7.43 -0.34
C ASN A 64 8.64 7.44 1.10
N GLN A 65 8.83 6.36 1.87
CA GLN A 65 8.21 6.15 3.16
C GLN A 65 9.23 5.98 4.30
N VAL A 66 10.43 6.51 4.11
CA VAL A 66 11.48 6.50 5.15
C VAL A 66 11.00 7.30 6.37
N LYS A 67 11.10 6.69 7.55
CA LYS A 67 10.82 7.34 8.83
C LYS A 67 11.99 7.12 9.77
N TRP A 68 12.63 8.21 10.19
CA TRP A 68 13.69 8.17 11.20
C TRP A 68 13.10 8.00 12.59
N LEU A 69 13.68 7.11 13.37
CA LEU A 69 13.36 6.95 14.79
C LEU A 69 14.03 8.08 15.58
N LYS A 70 13.45 8.43 16.74
CA LYS A 70 13.97 9.46 17.64
C LYS A 70 15.44 9.24 17.96
N GLY A 71 16.23 10.30 17.84
CA GLY A 71 17.69 10.24 18.02
C GLY A 71 18.46 9.70 16.83
N ASN A 72 17.79 9.47 15.71
CA ASN A 72 18.36 9.11 14.40
C ASN A 72 19.33 7.91 14.41
N LYS A 73 19.15 6.98 15.34
CA LYS A 73 19.97 5.75 15.40
C LYS A 73 19.49 4.70 14.37
N TYR A 74 18.22 4.74 14.02
CA TYR A 74 17.58 3.83 13.09
C TYR A 74 16.56 4.58 12.23
N PHE A 75 16.24 3.98 11.10
CA PHE A 75 15.11 4.39 10.24
C PHE A 75 14.37 3.16 9.70
N THR A 76 13.15 3.37 9.22
CA THR A 76 12.38 2.32 8.53
C THR A 76 12.65 2.38 7.04
N TRP A 77 12.76 1.21 6.42
CA TRP A 77 13.01 1.04 4.98
C TRP A 77 12.06 0.00 4.41
N MET A 78 11.45 0.29 3.26
CA MET A 78 10.68 -0.68 2.48
C MET A 78 11.61 -1.37 1.50
N SER A 79 11.57 -2.71 1.44
CA SER A 79 12.40 -3.50 0.52
C SER A 79 11.73 -4.82 0.16
N GLU A 80 11.97 -5.30 -1.05
CA GLU A 80 11.46 -6.58 -1.58
C GLU A 80 12.54 -7.68 -1.55
N ARG A 81 13.65 -7.44 -0.88
CA ARG A 81 14.86 -8.30 -0.85
C ARG A 81 14.66 -9.73 -0.39
N ASP A 82 13.55 -10.05 0.25
CA ASP A 82 13.18 -11.40 0.69
C ASP A 82 12.03 -12.01 -0.12
N GLY A 83 11.69 -11.38 -1.26
CA GLY A 83 10.63 -11.83 -2.17
C GLY A 83 9.25 -11.24 -1.90
N TRP A 84 9.11 -10.41 -0.85
CA TRP A 84 7.91 -9.67 -0.51
C TRP A 84 8.26 -8.24 -0.13
N ARG A 85 7.37 -7.30 -0.36
CA ARG A 85 7.57 -5.92 0.05
C ARG A 85 7.36 -5.75 1.55
N HIS A 86 8.44 -5.68 2.29
CA HIS A 86 8.43 -5.63 3.75
C HIS A 86 9.04 -4.35 4.32
N LEU A 87 8.69 -4.06 5.58
CA LEU A 87 9.34 -3.03 6.39
C LEU A 87 10.55 -3.62 7.12
N TYR A 88 11.66 -2.93 6.99
CA TYR A 88 12.90 -3.19 7.71
C TYR A 88 13.23 -2.01 8.63
N ARG A 89 13.91 -2.30 9.73
CA ARG A 89 14.61 -1.32 10.55
C ARG A 89 16.08 -1.37 10.16
N VAL A 90 16.63 -0.21 9.80
CA VAL A 90 18.03 -0.06 9.38
C VAL A 90 18.74 0.87 10.36
N SER A 91 19.98 0.53 10.77
CA SER A 91 20.81 1.45 11.55
C SER A 91 21.28 2.64 10.71
N ALA A 92 21.54 3.77 11.34
CA ALA A 92 21.92 5.01 10.65
C ALA A 92 23.19 4.86 9.78
N ASP A 93 24.07 3.94 10.12
CA ASP A 93 25.27 3.59 9.36
C ASP A 93 25.04 2.48 8.32
N GLY A 94 23.81 2.00 8.18
CA GLY A 94 23.42 0.95 7.24
C GLY A 94 23.88 -0.48 7.58
N LYS A 95 24.69 -0.67 8.62
CA LYS A 95 25.33 -1.96 8.91
C LYS A 95 24.41 -3.01 9.51
N GLN A 96 23.31 -2.59 10.14
CA GLN A 96 22.33 -3.48 10.73
C GLN A 96 21.00 -3.27 10.04
N MET A 97 20.43 -4.35 9.52
CA MET A 97 19.11 -4.38 8.94
C MET A 97 18.32 -5.54 9.57
N SER A 98 17.10 -5.27 10.01
CA SER A 98 16.24 -6.26 10.65
C SER A 98 14.84 -6.18 10.09
N LEU A 99 14.28 -7.33 9.71
CA LEU A 99 12.90 -7.45 9.23
C LEU A 99 11.92 -7.12 10.35
N ILE A 100 11.01 -6.18 10.10
CA ILE A 100 9.92 -5.79 11.03
C ILE A 100 8.64 -6.58 10.75
N THR A 101 8.31 -6.78 9.46
CA THR A 101 7.06 -7.43 9.04
C THR A 101 7.38 -8.74 8.36
N LYS A 102 7.06 -9.87 9.00
CA LYS A 102 7.36 -11.20 8.44
C LYS A 102 6.08 -11.87 7.97
N GLY A 103 6.09 -12.42 6.76
CA GLY A 103 4.97 -13.20 6.21
C GLY A 103 5.03 -13.27 4.69
N ASN A 104 4.06 -13.96 4.10
CA ASN A 104 3.92 -14.06 2.64
C ASN A 104 2.89 -13.02 2.17
N PHE A 105 3.24 -11.75 2.26
CA PHE A 105 2.39 -10.62 1.88
C PHE A 105 3.19 -9.35 1.71
N ASP A 106 2.66 -8.42 0.95
CA ASP A 106 3.23 -7.09 0.77
C ASP A 106 2.72 -6.09 1.80
N VAL A 107 3.62 -5.30 2.34
CA VAL A 107 3.29 -4.04 3.02
C VAL A 107 3.01 -2.98 1.96
N ILE A 108 1.79 -2.49 1.91
CA ILE A 108 1.36 -1.51 0.91
C ILE A 108 1.82 -0.11 1.28
N GLN A 109 1.65 0.25 2.56
CA GLN A 109 1.97 1.58 3.06
C GLN A 109 2.31 1.55 4.55
N GLN A 110 3.34 2.28 4.96
CA GLN A 110 3.57 2.62 6.36
C GLN A 110 2.72 3.85 6.73
N VAL A 111 1.84 3.74 7.71
CA VAL A 111 0.92 4.82 8.09
C VAL A 111 1.24 5.49 9.42
N GLY A 112 1.97 4.82 10.31
CA GLY A 112 2.32 5.38 11.61
C GLY A 112 3.56 4.77 12.24
N LEU A 113 4.24 5.55 13.08
CA LEU A 113 5.40 5.12 13.86
C LEU A 113 5.20 5.57 15.31
N ASP A 114 4.82 4.63 16.17
CA ASP A 114 4.64 4.85 17.61
C ASP A 114 5.86 4.34 18.37
N GLU A 115 6.85 5.20 18.49
CA GLU A 115 8.10 4.87 19.22
C GLU A 115 7.88 4.70 20.72
N LYS A 116 6.85 5.34 21.30
CA LYS A 116 6.57 5.25 22.73
C LYS A 116 6.13 3.84 23.11
N SER A 117 5.25 3.22 22.32
CA SER A 117 4.81 1.83 22.53
C SER A 117 5.64 0.81 21.74
N GLY A 118 6.55 1.29 20.87
CA GLY A 118 7.46 0.49 20.06
C GLY A 118 6.80 -0.25 18.92
N TYR A 119 5.76 0.36 18.29
CA TYR A 119 5.06 -0.20 17.13
C TYR A 119 5.19 0.65 15.87
N VAL A 120 5.20 -0.02 14.73
CA VAL A 120 4.90 0.58 13.43
C VAL A 120 3.54 0.09 12.97
N TYR A 121 2.76 1.00 12.38
CA TYR A 121 1.45 0.72 11.78
C TYR A 121 1.58 0.77 10.27
N PHE A 122 0.95 -0.18 9.58
CA PHE A 122 1.04 -0.32 8.13
C PHE A 122 -0.22 -0.96 7.53
N ILE A 123 -0.44 -0.73 6.26
CA ILE A 123 -1.51 -1.36 5.47
C ILE A 123 -0.94 -2.60 4.79
N ALA A 124 -1.67 -3.71 4.89
CA ALA A 124 -1.35 -4.98 4.24
C ALA A 124 -2.61 -5.82 4.01
N SER A 125 -2.48 -6.92 3.27
CA SER A 125 -3.60 -7.81 2.92
C SER A 125 -3.15 -9.29 2.86
N PRO A 126 -2.66 -9.87 3.96
CA PRO A 126 -2.11 -11.23 3.95
C PRO A 126 -3.12 -12.31 3.55
N ASP A 127 -4.41 -12.12 3.83
CA ASP A 127 -5.44 -13.12 3.62
C ASP A 127 -6.24 -12.93 2.33
N ASN A 128 -6.35 -11.70 1.83
CA ASN A 128 -7.11 -11.37 0.63
C ASN A 128 -6.52 -10.14 -0.10
N ALA A 129 -5.86 -10.38 -1.23
CA ALA A 129 -5.19 -9.36 -2.01
C ALA A 129 -6.13 -8.26 -2.56
N THR A 130 -7.44 -8.51 -2.66
CA THR A 130 -8.41 -7.50 -3.11
C THR A 130 -8.81 -6.49 -2.03
N GLN A 131 -8.40 -6.70 -0.78
CA GLN A 131 -8.76 -5.89 0.39
C GLN A 131 -7.54 -5.25 1.03
N ARG A 132 -7.72 -4.32 1.95
CA ARG A 132 -6.66 -3.58 2.65
C ARG A 132 -7.01 -3.40 4.12
N TYR A 133 -6.09 -3.75 5.02
CA TYR A 133 -6.30 -3.71 6.47
C TYR A 133 -5.14 -3.05 7.17
N LEU A 134 -5.41 -2.45 8.34
CA LEU A 134 -4.37 -1.94 9.21
C LEU A 134 -3.79 -3.06 10.07
N TYR A 135 -2.48 -3.18 10.02
CA TYR A 135 -1.67 -4.02 10.87
C TYR A 135 -0.69 -3.20 11.69
N ARG A 136 -0.12 -3.80 12.71
CA ARG A 136 1.02 -3.28 13.43
C ARG A 136 2.05 -4.37 13.70
N ALA A 137 3.31 -3.97 13.86
CA ALA A 137 4.39 -4.85 14.28
C ALA A 137 5.33 -4.13 15.25
N LYS A 138 6.04 -4.89 16.09
CA LYS A 138 7.07 -4.33 16.97
C LYS A 138 8.28 -3.85 16.18
N LEU A 139 8.72 -2.61 16.41
CA LEU A 139 9.95 -2.05 15.83
C LEU A 139 11.21 -2.87 16.16
N PHE A 140 11.26 -3.40 17.39
CA PHE A 140 12.32 -4.26 17.91
C PHE A 140 11.72 -5.60 18.34
N GLY A 141 11.18 -6.35 17.36
CA GLY A 141 10.47 -7.59 17.58
C GLY A 141 11.01 -8.72 16.70
N ASN A 142 10.23 -9.80 16.64
CA ASN A 142 10.52 -11.02 15.88
C ASN A 142 9.78 -11.09 14.53
N GLY A 143 9.23 -9.99 14.06
CA GLY A 143 8.51 -9.89 12.78
C GLY A 143 7.02 -10.24 12.87
N LYS A 144 6.47 -10.55 14.05
CA LYS A 144 5.04 -10.85 14.21
C LYS A 144 4.19 -9.63 13.92
N CYS A 145 3.22 -9.79 12.98
CA CYS A 145 2.24 -8.80 12.62
C CYS A 145 0.91 -9.06 13.32
N GLU A 146 0.24 -8.00 13.76
CA GLU A 146 -1.04 -8.05 14.46
C GLU A 146 -2.07 -7.22 13.69
N LEU A 147 -3.22 -7.80 13.36
CA LEU A 147 -4.35 -7.08 12.75
C LEU A 147 -4.91 -6.07 13.76
N VAL A 148 -5.17 -4.85 13.29
CA VAL A 148 -5.71 -3.72 14.08
C VAL A 148 -7.10 -3.34 13.61
N SER A 149 -7.35 -3.35 12.28
CA SER A 149 -8.69 -3.12 11.72
C SER A 149 -9.68 -4.16 12.21
N ASP A 150 -10.96 -3.81 12.21
CA ASP A 150 -12.02 -4.78 12.44
C ASP A 150 -12.04 -5.83 11.31
N ALA A 151 -11.80 -7.08 11.68
CA ALA A 151 -11.77 -8.21 10.73
C ALA A 151 -13.13 -8.49 10.07
N ASN A 152 -14.24 -7.98 10.64
CA ASN A 152 -15.58 -8.16 10.10
C ASN A 152 -15.92 -7.13 9.01
N LEU A 153 -15.24 -5.98 8.99
CA LEU A 153 -15.39 -4.98 7.96
C LEU A 153 -14.52 -5.34 6.75
N LYS A 154 -15.09 -6.12 5.82
CA LYS A 154 -14.41 -6.57 4.60
C LYS A 154 -14.38 -5.43 3.57
N GLY A 155 -13.19 -5.07 3.06
CA GLY A 155 -13.01 -4.02 2.07
C GLY A 155 -11.68 -3.27 2.19
N GLN A 156 -11.71 -2.01 1.79
CA GLN A 156 -10.57 -1.11 1.80
C GLN A 156 -10.60 -0.23 3.05
N HIS A 157 -9.53 -0.29 3.82
CA HIS A 157 -9.28 0.58 4.96
C HIS A 157 -8.11 1.51 4.66
N SER A 158 -8.31 2.80 4.88
CA SER A 158 -7.23 3.78 4.87
C SER A 158 -7.17 4.52 6.19
N TYR A 159 -5.96 4.87 6.62
CA TYR A 159 -5.72 5.53 7.90
C TYR A 159 -4.77 6.71 7.73
N ASN A 160 -5.21 7.86 8.23
CA ASN A 160 -4.33 9.01 8.43
C ASN A 160 -4.09 9.15 9.94
N MET A 161 -2.95 8.65 10.40
CA MET A 161 -2.60 8.61 11.83
C MET A 161 -2.01 9.93 12.30
N SER A 162 -2.36 10.33 13.51
CA SER A 162 -1.69 11.44 14.19
C SER A 162 -0.20 11.14 14.40
N PRO A 163 0.67 12.16 14.50
CA PRO A 163 2.11 11.95 14.75
C PRO A 163 2.44 11.10 15.98
N THR A 164 1.55 11.08 16.98
CA THR A 164 1.68 10.29 18.21
C THR A 164 1.02 8.91 18.10
N CYS A 165 0.42 8.57 16.97
CA CYS A 165 -0.37 7.35 16.75
C CYS A 165 -1.45 7.08 17.81
N THR A 166 -1.97 8.13 18.46
CA THR A 166 -3.05 8.03 19.47
C THR A 166 -4.43 8.21 18.86
N TRP A 167 -4.49 8.79 17.66
CA TRP A 167 -5.70 9.04 16.88
C TRP A 167 -5.46 8.76 15.41
N ALA A 168 -6.52 8.40 14.68
CA ALA A 168 -6.50 8.35 13.24
C ALA A 168 -7.84 8.79 12.65
N VAL A 169 -7.78 9.38 11.45
CA VAL A 169 -8.92 9.46 10.55
C VAL A 169 -8.91 8.16 9.75
N HIS A 170 -9.96 7.36 9.93
CA HIS A 170 -10.15 6.09 9.25
C HIS A 170 -11.24 6.24 8.20
N THR A 171 -10.96 5.84 6.96
CA THR A 171 -11.95 5.74 5.90
C THR A 171 -12.08 4.28 5.48
N PHE A 172 -13.31 3.82 5.38
CA PHE A 172 -13.68 2.47 4.95
C PHE A 172 -14.63 2.53 3.77
N SER A 173 -14.45 1.63 2.80
CA SER A 173 -15.42 1.31 1.75
C SER A 173 -15.22 -0.11 1.24
N ASN A 174 -16.21 -0.63 0.53
CA ASN A 174 -16.08 -1.82 -0.29
C ASN A 174 -16.94 -1.66 -1.57
N ALA A 175 -17.01 -2.67 -2.42
CA ALA A 175 -17.74 -2.59 -3.69
C ALA A 175 -19.24 -2.27 -3.54
N GLN A 176 -19.84 -2.48 -2.34
CA GLN A 176 -21.25 -2.27 -2.03
C GLN A 176 -21.48 -1.13 -1.02
N THR A 177 -20.41 -0.64 -0.39
CA THR A 177 -20.50 0.36 0.68
C THR A 177 -19.76 1.62 0.27
N VAL A 178 -20.48 2.74 0.20
CA VAL A 178 -19.89 4.07 -0.05
C VAL A 178 -18.89 4.44 1.06
N PRO A 179 -17.88 5.29 0.77
CA PRO A 179 -16.87 5.66 1.76
C PRO A 179 -17.50 6.26 3.03
N GLN A 180 -17.12 5.71 4.18
CA GLN A 180 -17.45 6.21 5.50
C GLN A 180 -16.18 6.65 6.21
N THR A 181 -16.20 7.80 6.89
CA THR A 181 -15.02 8.35 7.54
C THR A 181 -15.27 8.60 9.02
N ASN A 182 -14.41 8.06 9.85
CA ASN A 182 -14.49 8.10 11.31
C ASN A 182 -13.18 8.61 11.92
N MET A 183 -13.26 9.26 13.07
CA MET A 183 -12.14 9.45 13.97
C MET A 183 -12.06 8.28 14.94
N GLN A 184 -10.91 7.63 15.02
CA GLN A 184 -10.66 6.50 15.91
C GLN A 184 -9.55 6.80 16.93
N SER A 185 -9.69 6.29 18.13
CA SER A 185 -8.64 6.32 19.16
C SER A 185 -7.79 5.06 19.11
N PHE A 186 -6.47 5.18 19.36
CA PHE A 186 -5.53 4.07 19.35
C PHE A 186 -4.86 3.90 20.72
N PRO A 187 -4.50 2.65 21.07
CA PRO A 187 -4.48 1.43 20.24
C PRO A 187 -5.81 0.68 20.16
N SER A 188 -6.91 1.17 20.75
CA SER A 188 -8.17 0.44 20.85
C SER A 188 -8.93 0.29 19.51
N GLY A 189 -8.64 1.14 18.50
CA GLY A 189 -9.40 1.20 17.26
C GLY A 189 -10.86 1.70 17.43
N LYS A 190 -11.21 2.22 18.62
CA LYS A 190 -12.59 2.63 18.92
C LYS A 190 -12.93 3.91 18.17
N THR A 191 -14.06 3.89 17.42
CA THR A 191 -14.65 5.09 16.84
C THR A 191 -15.13 6.04 17.95
N VAL A 192 -14.60 7.26 17.94
CA VAL A 192 -14.97 8.31 18.90
C VAL A 192 -15.86 9.37 18.26
N LYS A 193 -15.80 9.50 16.93
CA LYS A 193 -16.65 10.43 16.18
C LYS A 193 -16.82 9.94 14.75
N VAL A 194 -18.05 9.96 14.27
CA VAL A 194 -18.35 9.84 12.84
C VAL A 194 -18.13 11.21 12.21
N LEU A 195 -17.27 11.27 11.18
CA LEU A 195 -16.98 12.50 10.44
C LEU A 195 -17.84 12.60 9.19
N VAL A 196 -17.97 11.48 8.46
CA VAL A 196 -18.80 11.36 7.27
C VAL A 196 -19.44 9.97 7.29
N ASP A 197 -20.76 9.90 7.37
CA ASP A 197 -21.50 8.63 7.33
C ASP A 197 -21.96 8.23 5.92
N ASN A 198 -22.18 9.23 5.05
CA ASN A 198 -22.67 9.05 3.67
C ASN A 198 -23.96 8.21 3.55
N SER A 199 -24.78 8.15 4.62
CA SER A 199 -25.99 7.34 4.66
C SER A 199 -26.96 7.67 3.51
N LYS A 200 -27.11 8.97 3.19
CA LYS A 200 -27.93 9.41 2.06
C LYS A 200 -27.36 8.94 0.71
N ALA A 201 -26.04 9.04 0.52
CA ALA A 201 -25.39 8.58 -0.70
C ALA A 201 -25.48 7.04 -0.82
N GLN A 202 -25.42 6.30 0.30
CA GLN A 202 -25.65 4.85 0.31
C GLN A 202 -27.07 4.52 -0.12
N GLN A 203 -28.05 5.22 0.42
CA GLN A 203 -29.46 5.03 0.03
C GLN A 203 -29.66 5.29 -1.47
N GLU A 204 -29.14 6.41 -1.98
CA GLU A 204 -29.23 6.74 -3.42
C GLU A 204 -28.53 5.67 -4.29
N PHE A 205 -27.36 5.16 -3.84
CA PHE A 205 -26.65 4.09 -4.52
C PHE A 205 -27.48 2.78 -4.55
N ASP A 206 -28.08 2.40 -3.44
CA ASP A 206 -28.92 1.20 -3.33
C ASP A 206 -30.17 1.30 -4.22
N GLU A 207 -30.82 2.49 -4.26
CA GLU A 207 -31.99 2.78 -5.08
C GLU A 207 -31.70 2.74 -6.59
N MET A 208 -30.44 2.96 -7.01
CA MET A 208 -30.05 2.85 -8.43
C MET A 208 -30.15 1.42 -8.96
N GLY A 209 -30.21 0.40 -8.10
CA GLY A 209 -30.33 -1.00 -8.49
C GLY A 209 -29.17 -1.49 -9.37
N LEU A 210 -27.96 -0.98 -9.15
CA LEU A 210 -26.79 -1.30 -9.94
C LEU A 210 -26.39 -2.78 -9.78
N GLN A 211 -25.73 -3.32 -10.80
CA GLN A 211 -25.22 -4.69 -10.74
C GLN A 211 -24.00 -4.77 -9.81
N ALA A 212 -24.00 -5.74 -8.93
CA ALA A 212 -22.89 -5.97 -8.01
C ALA A 212 -21.61 -6.40 -8.76
N LYS A 213 -20.44 -5.97 -8.26
CA LYS A 213 -19.16 -6.60 -8.61
C LYS A 213 -19.08 -7.94 -7.91
N GLU A 214 -18.98 -9.02 -8.67
CA GLU A 214 -18.72 -10.36 -8.16
C GLU A 214 -17.22 -10.63 -8.22
N PHE A 215 -16.59 -10.91 -7.07
CA PHE A 215 -15.18 -11.29 -7.02
C PHE A 215 -15.03 -12.78 -7.30
N VAL A 216 -14.17 -13.12 -8.25
CA VAL A 216 -13.94 -14.49 -8.72
C VAL A 216 -12.44 -14.77 -8.86
N LYS A 217 -12.09 -16.05 -8.98
CA LYS A 217 -10.72 -16.48 -9.32
C LYS A 217 -10.70 -17.01 -10.76
N VAL A 218 -9.70 -16.59 -11.52
CA VAL A 218 -9.47 -17.03 -12.90
C VAL A 218 -8.18 -17.82 -12.97
N LYS A 219 -8.24 -19.02 -13.52
CA LYS A 219 -7.04 -19.85 -13.70
C LYS A 219 -6.26 -19.38 -14.93
N SER A 220 -4.97 -19.10 -14.75
CA SER A 220 -4.02 -18.76 -15.81
C SER A 220 -2.76 -19.64 -15.65
N GLY A 221 -2.62 -20.67 -16.46
CA GLY A 221 -1.57 -21.68 -16.25
C GLY A 221 -1.69 -22.35 -14.89
N GLU A 222 -0.67 -22.25 -14.06
CA GLU A 222 -0.63 -22.76 -12.69
C GLU A 222 -1.12 -21.73 -11.65
N LEU A 223 -1.38 -20.48 -12.07
CA LEU A 223 -1.78 -19.39 -11.18
C LEU A 223 -3.30 -19.26 -11.10
N MET A 224 -3.77 -18.78 -9.94
CA MET A 224 -5.14 -18.37 -9.70
C MET A 224 -5.17 -16.87 -9.48
N LEU A 225 -5.58 -16.13 -10.52
CA LEU A 225 -5.64 -14.67 -10.51
C LEU A 225 -6.94 -14.18 -9.90
N ASP A 226 -6.88 -13.07 -9.16
CA ASP A 226 -8.07 -12.36 -8.72
C ASP A 226 -8.75 -11.67 -9.90
N ALA A 227 -10.08 -11.64 -9.89
CA ALA A 227 -10.87 -10.93 -10.87
C ALA A 227 -12.16 -10.41 -10.24
N TRP A 228 -12.73 -9.37 -10.84
CA TRP A 228 -14.14 -9.02 -10.60
C TRP A 228 -14.93 -9.05 -11.93
N MET A 229 -16.23 -9.29 -11.79
CA MET A 229 -17.14 -9.35 -12.92
C MET A 229 -18.43 -8.58 -12.61
N ILE A 230 -18.95 -7.84 -13.60
CA ILE A 230 -20.28 -7.25 -13.58
C ILE A 230 -21.10 -7.92 -14.69
N LYS A 231 -22.23 -8.53 -14.32
CA LYS A 231 -23.14 -9.20 -15.24
C LYS A 231 -24.24 -8.26 -15.77
N PRO A 232 -24.83 -8.53 -16.94
CA PRO A 232 -26.01 -7.81 -17.42
C PRO A 232 -27.18 -7.87 -16.43
N PHE A 233 -28.05 -6.87 -16.46
CA PHE A 233 -29.22 -6.77 -15.55
C PHE A 233 -30.16 -7.99 -15.64
N ASN A 234 -30.33 -8.59 -16.80
CA ASN A 234 -31.18 -9.77 -17.00
C ASN A 234 -30.32 -10.98 -17.38
N PHE A 235 -29.24 -11.22 -16.58
CA PHE A 235 -28.32 -12.30 -16.87
C PHE A 235 -28.99 -13.67 -16.77
N ASP A 236 -28.83 -14.47 -17.81
CA ASP A 236 -29.31 -15.83 -17.95
C ASP A 236 -28.13 -16.75 -18.28
N ALA A 237 -27.77 -17.62 -17.37
CA ALA A 237 -26.61 -18.52 -17.51
C ALA A 237 -26.70 -19.49 -18.70
N SER A 238 -27.88 -19.67 -19.28
CA SER A 238 -28.09 -20.48 -20.49
C SER A 238 -27.72 -19.78 -21.79
N LYS A 239 -27.50 -18.45 -21.74
CA LYS A 239 -27.22 -17.60 -22.93
C LYS A 239 -25.73 -17.27 -23.00
N LYS A 240 -25.31 -16.85 -24.20
CA LYS A 240 -23.96 -16.30 -24.44
C LYS A 240 -24.05 -14.77 -24.46
N TYR A 241 -23.05 -14.13 -23.87
CA TYR A 241 -22.93 -12.68 -23.78
C TYR A 241 -21.60 -12.22 -24.36
N PRO A 242 -21.55 -11.05 -25.01
CA PRO A 242 -20.28 -10.41 -25.32
C PRO A 242 -19.57 -10.00 -24.02
N VAL A 243 -18.25 -10.12 -24.00
CA VAL A 243 -17.41 -9.81 -22.82
C VAL A 243 -16.50 -8.65 -23.16
N ILE A 244 -16.42 -7.69 -22.26
CA ILE A 244 -15.42 -6.62 -22.27
C ILE A 244 -14.45 -6.88 -21.13
N ILE A 245 -13.15 -6.94 -21.46
CA ILE A 245 -12.08 -7.11 -20.48
C ILE A 245 -11.46 -5.74 -20.22
N ASP A 246 -11.56 -5.28 -18.98
CA ASP A 246 -10.96 -4.04 -18.47
C ASP A 246 -9.63 -4.38 -17.81
N VAL A 247 -8.52 -3.97 -18.42
CA VAL A 247 -7.17 -4.31 -17.98
C VAL A 247 -6.34 -3.08 -17.73
N TYR A 248 -5.45 -3.20 -16.76
CA TYR A 248 -4.39 -2.26 -16.50
C TYR A 248 -3.07 -3.03 -16.43
N GLY A 249 -2.17 -2.77 -17.34
CA GLY A 249 -0.96 -3.58 -17.55
C GLY A 249 0.31 -2.99 -16.95
N GLU A 250 0.24 -2.05 -16.00
CA GLU A 250 1.43 -1.55 -15.30
C GLU A 250 1.77 -2.42 -14.08
N PRO A 251 3.06 -2.68 -13.82
CA PRO A 251 3.50 -3.32 -12.60
C PRO A 251 3.20 -2.43 -11.37
N ALA A 252 3.15 -3.05 -10.19
CA ALA A 252 2.93 -2.40 -8.89
C ALA A 252 1.57 -1.69 -8.73
N ASN A 253 0.58 -2.00 -9.56
CA ASN A 253 -0.78 -1.50 -9.41
C ASN A 253 -1.80 -2.65 -9.45
N ALA A 254 -2.72 -2.68 -8.49
CA ALA A 254 -3.80 -3.65 -8.43
C ALA A 254 -5.12 -3.01 -8.87
N THR A 255 -5.76 -3.57 -9.88
CA THR A 255 -7.07 -3.12 -10.40
C THR A 255 -8.25 -3.89 -9.80
N VAL A 256 -7.99 -5.11 -9.32
CA VAL A 256 -9.01 -5.94 -8.71
C VAL A 256 -9.06 -5.66 -7.21
N GLN A 257 -9.81 -4.62 -6.85
CA GLN A 257 -9.94 -4.15 -5.48
C GLN A 257 -11.41 -4.12 -5.03
N ASP A 258 -11.63 -4.57 -3.80
CA ASP A 258 -12.92 -4.47 -3.10
C ASP A 258 -13.08 -3.07 -2.51
N VAL A 259 -13.33 -2.12 -3.40
CA VAL A 259 -13.45 -0.69 -3.12
C VAL A 259 -14.70 -0.12 -3.80
N TRP A 260 -15.32 0.87 -3.19
CA TRP A 260 -16.44 1.56 -3.77
C TRP A 260 -16.03 2.33 -5.03
N SER A 261 -16.86 2.18 -6.06
CA SER A 261 -16.81 2.97 -7.28
C SER A 261 -18.21 2.96 -7.90
N SER A 262 -18.67 4.09 -8.38
CA SER A 262 -19.94 4.16 -9.12
C SER A 262 -19.92 3.26 -10.36
N SER A 263 -18.72 3.05 -10.93
CA SER A 263 -18.52 2.23 -12.15
C SER A 263 -19.54 2.53 -13.26
N ALA A 264 -19.96 3.80 -13.37
CA ALA A 264 -21.10 4.21 -14.22
C ALA A 264 -20.97 3.74 -15.68
N TRP A 265 -19.76 3.77 -16.22
CA TRP A 265 -19.47 3.26 -17.56
C TRP A 265 -19.70 1.74 -17.65
N HIS A 266 -19.20 0.98 -16.68
CA HIS A 266 -19.39 -0.48 -16.62
C HIS A 266 -20.86 -0.83 -16.44
N GLN A 267 -21.60 -0.09 -15.63
CA GLN A 267 -23.04 -0.28 -15.42
C GLN A 267 -23.82 0.01 -16.71
N TYR A 268 -23.45 1.06 -17.43
CA TYR A 268 -24.03 1.37 -18.73
C TYR A 268 -23.80 0.21 -19.73
N LEU A 269 -22.58 -0.31 -19.84
CA LEU A 269 -22.28 -1.45 -20.69
C LEU A 269 -23.03 -2.72 -20.27
N ALA A 270 -23.18 -2.96 -18.97
CA ALA A 270 -23.98 -4.08 -18.45
C ALA A 270 -25.45 -3.93 -18.84
N SER A 271 -26.01 -2.70 -18.86
CA SER A 271 -27.37 -2.44 -19.31
C SER A 271 -27.58 -2.73 -20.80
N LEU A 272 -26.51 -2.65 -21.59
CA LEU A 272 -26.51 -3.01 -23.01
C LEU A 272 -26.30 -4.53 -23.27
N GLY A 273 -26.18 -5.34 -22.22
CA GLY A 273 -26.05 -6.78 -22.32
C GLY A 273 -24.62 -7.31 -22.38
N TYR A 274 -23.61 -6.50 -22.01
CA TYR A 274 -22.23 -6.95 -21.90
C TYR A 274 -21.93 -7.51 -20.51
N ILE A 275 -21.07 -8.52 -20.45
CA ILE A 275 -20.35 -8.88 -19.22
C ILE A 275 -19.06 -8.08 -19.19
N ILE A 276 -18.77 -7.40 -18.08
CA ILE A 276 -17.51 -6.67 -17.87
C ILE A 276 -16.68 -7.44 -16.88
N VAL A 277 -15.40 -7.68 -17.20
CA VAL A 277 -14.47 -8.44 -16.36
C VAL A 277 -13.17 -7.66 -16.25
N SER A 278 -12.62 -7.57 -15.05
CA SER A 278 -11.22 -7.21 -14.84
C SER A 278 -10.49 -8.36 -14.16
N ILE A 279 -9.32 -8.69 -14.67
CA ILE A 279 -8.49 -9.78 -14.18
C ILE A 279 -7.15 -9.16 -13.77
N GLU A 280 -6.68 -9.49 -12.56
CA GLU A 280 -5.37 -9.05 -12.08
C GLU A 280 -4.27 -9.75 -12.89
N ASN A 281 -3.21 -9.02 -13.23
CA ASN A 281 -2.07 -9.51 -14.03
C ASN A 281 -0.85 -9.84 -13.15
#